data_a9ee0881df501200d07b568cda574af6
#
_entry.id   a9ee0881df501200d07b568cda574af6
#
_cell.length_a   1.000
_cell.length_b   1.000
_cell.length_c   1.000
_cell.angle_alpha   90.00
_cell.angle_beta   90.00
_cell.angle_gamma   90.00
#
_symmetry.space_group_name_H-M   'P 1'
#
loop_
_entity.id
_entity.type
_entity.pdbx_description
1 polymer ?
#
loop_
_entity_poly.entity_id
_entity_poly.type
_entity_poly.pdbx_seq_one_letter_code
_entity_poly.pdbx_strand_id
1 'polypeptide(L)'
;MLRIRELHVGIRDVGAVSSPGRDVPEESLMLTGDENIVDVDFRVQWRISNAEDYLFNIQNPESTVKAVAESAMREIVGSSGLQVLLTTQRNEVQLKVQELVQNTLNDYGAGIEVLEVQLQSVDPPKPVEDAFRDVQAARADQERLRNEAEAYANTVVPRARGEADQILQAAEAYKEQTVAQAQGQADRFLAIYNEYKSAKDITRKRIYLETMEGVLSGMNKIVVDPKAGGSGPVPYLPLNQLAPGASQKKEAQ
;
A
#
# COMPACT_ATOMS: atom_id res chain seq x y z
N MET A 1 -6.14 -53.63 -0.46
CA MET A 1 -5.49 -52.30 -0.41
C MET A 1 -5.62 -51.67 -1.79
N LEU A 2 -6.46 -50.65 -1.95
CA LEU A 2 -6.60 -49.92 -3.20
C LEU A 2 -5.34 -49.06 -3.39
N ARG A 3 -4.54 -49.38 -4.41
CA ARG A 3 -3.27 -48.66 -4.69
C ARG A 3 -3.56 -47.40 -5.48
N ILE A 4 -3.09 -46.25 -5.00
CA ILE A 4 -3.13 -44.99 -5.75
C ILE A 4 -2.16 -45.14 -6.92
N ARG A 5 -2.61 -44.71 -8.11
CA ARG A 5 -1.80 -44.65 -9.32
C ARG A 5 -1.61 -43.21 -9.72
N GLU A 6 -0.44 -42.90 -10.25
CA GLU A 6 -0.09 -41.57 -10.76
C GLU A 6 0.12 -41.63 -12.27
N LEU A 7 -0.44 -40.66 -12.96
CA LEU A 7 -0.27 -40.49 -14.38
C LEU A 7 0.29 -39.10 -14.63
N HIS A 8 1.37 -39.01 -15.37
CA HIS A 8 1.94 -37.73 -15.79
C HIS A 8 1.60 -37.46 -17.25
N VAL A 9 1.22 -36.23 -17.56
CA VAL A 9 0.94 -35.74 -18.92
C VAL A 9 1.87 -34.56 -19.18
N GLY A 10 2.48 -34.55 -20.36
CA GLY A 10 3.49 -33.57 -20.76
C GLY A 10 4.94 -34.01 -20.51
N ILE A 11 5.18 -34.82 -19.48
CA ILE A 11 6.51 -35.33 -19.15
C ILE A 11 6.54 -36.84 -19.26
N ARG A 12 7.45 -37.39 -20.06
CA ARG A 12 7.67 -38.83 -20.19
C ARG A 12 8.91 -39.24 -19.37
N ASP A 13 8.80 -40.38 -18.69
CA ASP A 13 9.81 -41.01 -17.84
C ASP A 13 10.16 -40.31 -16.50
N VAL A 14 9.24 -40.45 -15.57
CA VAL A 14 9.50 -40.18 -14.14
C VAL A 14 9.87 -41.48 -13.38
N GLY A 15 10.39 -42.46 -14.08
CA GLY A 15 10.67 -43.80 -13.52
C GLY A 15 12.06 -44.02 -12.93
N ALA A 16 12.99 -43.08 -13.06
CA ALA A 16 14.35 -43.21 -12.50
C ALA A 16 14.70 -41.94 -11.71
N VAL A 17 15.17 -42.13 -10.48
CA VAL A 17 15.46 -41.14 -9.44
C VAL A 17 16.48 -40.03 -9.85
N SER A 18 16.95 -39.99 -11.09
CA SER A 18 17.99 -39.06 -11.53
C SER A 18 17.94 -38.62 -13.00
N SER A 19 16.85 -38.87 -13.72
CA SER A 19 16.72 -38.34 -15.10
C SER A 19 15.68 -37.23 -15.14
N PRO A 20 16.01 -36.02 -15.65
CA PRO A 20 15.01 -35.02 -15.91
C PRO A 20 14.02 -35.60 -16.92
N GLY A 21 12.71 -35.50 -16.61
CA GLY A 21 11.64 -35.97 -17.49
C GLY A 21 11.82 -35.36 -18.89
N ARG A 22 11.49 -36.12 -19.94
CA ARG A 22 11.56 -35.63 -21.30
C ARG A 22 10.24 -34.96 -21.66
N ASP A 23 10.29 -33.68 -21.95
CA ASP A 23 9.13 -32.92 -22.43
C ASP A 23 8.57 -33.58 -23.70
N VAL A 24 7.24 -33.73 -23.76
CA VAL A 24 6.51 -34.21 -24.92
C VAL A 24 5.58 -33.09 -25.42
N PRO A 25 6.08 -32.22 -26.33
CA PRO A 25 5.34 -31.02 -26.75
C PRO A 25 3.97 -31.32 -27.38
N GLU A 26 3.79 -32.51 -27.94
CA GLU A 26 2.51 -32.93 -28.52
C GLU A 26 1.39 -33.09 -27.45
N GLU A 27 1.77 -33.37 -26.21
CA GLU A 27 0.86 -33.58 -25.09
C GLU A 27 0.72 -32.33 -24.22
N SER A 28 1.79 -31.53 -24.09
CA SER A 28 1.86 -30.39 -23.16
C SER A 28 1.46 -29.05 -23.78
N LEU A 29 1.64 -28.86 -25.10
CA LEU A 29 1.28 -27.62 -25.75
C LEU A 29 -0.22 -27.47 -25.93
N MET A 30 -0.74 -26.37 -25.37
CA MET A 30 -2.17 -26.04 -25.39
C MET A 30 -2.38 -24.57 -25.74
N LEU A 31 -3.53 -24.26 -26.36
CA LEU A 31 -3.94 -22.90 -26.67
C LEU A 31 -4.92 -22.42 -25.60
N THR A 32 -4.64 -21.25 -25.03
CA THR A 32 -5.53 -20.60 -24.07
C THR A 32 -6.65 -19.82 -24.75
N GLY A 33 -7.69 -19.44 -24.02
CA GLY A 33 -8.82 -18.67 -24.54
C GLY A 33 -8.46 -17.25 -24.99
N ASP A 34 -7.31 -16.72 -24.56
CA ASP A 34 -6.73 -15.45 -24.98
C ASP A 34 -5.64 -15.59 -26.07
N GLU A 35 -5.71 -16.70 -26.84
CA GLU A 35 -4.87 -16.97 -28.01
C GLU A 35 -3.36 -17.10 -27.73
N ASN A 36 -2.98 -17.42 -26.48
CA ASN A 36 -1.59 -17.71 -26.14
C ASN A 36 -1.33 -19.23 -26.17
N ILE A 37 -0.13 -19.61 -26.59
CA ILE A 37 0.33 -21.00 -26.51
C ILE A 37 1.06 -21.17 -25.17
N VAL A 38 0.68 -22.21 -24.43
CA VAL A 38 1.27 -22.56 -23.14
C VAL A 38 1.71 -24.01 -23.14
N ASP A 39 2.78 -24.26 -22.40
CA ASP A 39 3.29 -25.60 -22.10
C ASP A 39 2.77 -25.97 -20.71
N VAL A 40 1.90 -26.98 -20.64
CA VAL A 40 1.20 -27.35 -19.39
C VAL A 40 1.53 -28.78 -19.02
N ASP A 41 2.27 -28.92 -17.93
CA ASP A 41 2.53 -30.22 -17.34
C ASP A 41 1.64 -30.45 -16.13
N PHE A 42 1.03 -31.59 -16.07
CA PHE A 42 0.14 -31.94 -14.97
C PHE A 42 0.19 -33.42 -14.60
N ARG A 43 -0.23 -33.72 -13.40
CA ARG A 43 -0.29 -35.06 -12.82
C ARG A 43 -1.71 -35.34 -12.37
N VAL A 44 -2.18 -36.55 -12.68
CA VAL A 44 -3.48 -37.06 -12.23
C VAL A 44 -3.27 -38.24 -11.29
N GLN A 45 -3.80 -38.13 -10.09
CA GLN A 45 -3.84 -39.19 -9.11
C GLN A 45 -5.22 -39.84 -9.15
N TRP A 46 -5.25 -41.15 -9.33
CA TRP A 46 -6.49 -41.90 -9.45
C TRP A 46 -6.41 -43.28 -8.79
N ARG A 47 -7.55 -43.85 -8.51
CA ARG A 47 -7.65 -45.22 -7.99
C ARG A 47 -8.78 -45.96 -8.67
N ILE A 48 -8.73 -47.30 -8.60
CA ILE A 48 -9.79 -48.15 -9.08
C ILE A 48 -10.89 -48.17 -8.02
N SER A 49 -12.11 -47.74 -8.37
CA SER A 49 -13.28 -47.76 -7.49
C SER A 49 -14.07 -49.07 -7.68
N ASN A 50 -14.22 -49.53 -8.92
CA ASN A 50 -14.87 -50.78 -9.28
C ASN A 50 -13.96 -51.61 -10.21
N ALA A 51 -13.53 -52.76 -9.76
CA ALA A 51 -12.62 -53.63 -10.51
C ALA A 51 -13.29 -54.31 -11.71
N GLU A 52 -14.60 -54.57 -11.64
CA GLU A 52 -15.36 -55.19 -12.71
C GLU A 52 -15.46 -54.23 -13.90
N ASP A 53 -15.91 -53.02 -13.66
CA ASP A 53 -16.01 -51.98 -14.69
C ASP A 53 -14.63 -51.63 -15.30
N TYR A 54 -13.61 -51.55 -14.46
CA TYR A 54 -12.22 -51.28 -14.88
C TYR A 54 -11.67 -52.34 -15.85
N LEU A 55 -12.01 -53.62 -15.63
CA LEU A 55 -11.47 -54.73 -16.44
C LEU A 55 -12.28 -55.03 -17.69
N PHE A 56 -13.59 -54.78 -17.67
CA PHE A 56 -14.50 -55.27 -18.73
C PHE A 56 -15.10 -54.15 -19.59
N ASN A 57 -15.21 -52.92 -19.08
CA ASN A 57 -15.83 -51.84 -19.84
C ASN A 57 -14.86 -51.10 -20.77
N ILE A 58 -13.56 -51.10 -20.45
CA ILE A 58 -12.56 -50.33 -21.19
C ILE A 58 -11.37 -51.23 -21.58
N GLN A 59 -10.98 -51.17 -22.86
CA GLN A 59 -9.89 -51.99 -23.39
C GLN A 59 -8.52 -51.63 -22.80
N ASN A 60 -8.21 -50.33 -22.67
CA ASN A 60 -6.93 -49.80 -22.15
C ASN A 60 -7.20 -48.69 -21.13
N PRO A 61 -7.50 -48.99 -19.86
CA PRO A 61 -7.92 -47.97 -18.91
C PRO A 61 -6.89 -46.86 -18.66
N GLU A 62 -5.60 -47.17 -18.59
CA GLU A 62 -4.55 -46.18 -18.36
C GLU A 62 -4.43 -45.18 -19.50
N SER A 63 -4.45 -45.65 -20.75
CA SER A 63 -4.44 -44.77 -21.93
C SER A 63 -5.71 -43.93 -22.05
N THR A 64 -6.85 -44.49 -21.65
CA THR A 64 -8.13 -43.78 -21.64
C THR A 64 -8.14 -42.69 -20.60
N VAL A 65 -7.67 -42.94 -19.37
CA VAL A 65 -7.51 -41.88 -18.35
C VAL A 65 -6.62 -40.76 -18.84
N LYS A 66 -5.51 -41.13 -19.51
CA LYS A 66 -4.59 -40.12 -20.09
C LYS A 66 -5.30 -39.27 -21.14
N ALA A 67 -5.96 -39.88 -22.12
CA ALA A 67 -6.64 -39.15 -23.18
C ALA A 67 -7.78 -38.27 -22.68
N VAL A 68 -8.55 -38.76 -21.70
CA VAL A 68 -9.63 -38.00 -21.05
C VAL A 68 -9.04 -36.83 -20.26
N ALA A 69 -7.98 -37.04 -19.48
CA ALA A 69 -7.34 -36.00 -18.71
C ALA A 69 -6.72 -34.91 -19.61
N GLU A 70 -6.06 -35.29 -20.70
CA GLU A 70 -5.52 -34.37 -21.71
C GLU A 70 -6.62 -33.57 -22.40
N SER A 71 -7.71 -34.22 -22.79
CA SER A 71 -8.85 -33.58 -23.43
C SER A 71 -9.53 -32.58 -22.50
N ALA A 72 -9.79 -32.97 -21.26
CA ALA A 72 -10.39 -32.11 -20.23
C ALA A 72 -9.49 -30.89 -19.89
N MET A 73 -8.18 -31.13 -19.75
CA MET A 73 -7.24 -30.03 -19.54
C MET A 73 -7.25 -29.04 -20.70
N ARG A 74 -7.21 -29.57 -21.94
CA ARG A 74 -7.25 -28.72 -23.16
C ARG A 74 -8.54 -27.91 -23.26
N GLU A 75 -9.67 -28.47 -22.87
CA GLU A 75 -10.96 -27.77 -22.83
C GLU A 75 -10.97 -26.63 -21.81
N ILE A 76 -10.52 -26.90 -20.59
CA ILE A 76 -10.49 -25.89 -19.52
C ILE A 76 -9.45 -24.79 -19.80
N VAL A 77 -8.26 -25.17 -20.29
CA VAL A 77 -7.22 -24.21 -20.72
C VAL A 77 -7.72 -23.34 -21.86
N GLY A 78 -8.38 -23.94 -22.86
CA GLY A 78 -8.95 -23.24 -24.02
C GLY A 78 -10.09 -22.26 -23.65
N SER A 79 -10.76 -22.48 -22.54
CA SER A 79 -11.78 -21.57 -21.99
C SER A 79 -11.21 -20.54 -21.00
N SER A 80 -9.96 -20.69 -20.59
CA SER A 80 -9.31 -19.85 -19.56
C SER A 80 -8.26 -18.94 -20.18
N GLY A 81 -8.08 -17.75 -19.60
CA GLY A 81 -6.97 -16.87 -19.98
C GLY A 81 -5.67 -17.28 -19.28
N LEU A 82 -4.55 -16.96 -19.92
CA LEU A 82 -3.21 -17.26 -19.41
C LEU A 82 -2.97 -16.77 -17.98
N GLN A 83 -3.47 -15.58 -17.66
CA GLN A 83 -3.30 -14.99 -16.32
C GLN A 83 -3.92 -15.86 -15.22
N VAL A 84 -5.06 -16.50 -15.50
CA VAL A 84 -5.75 -17.40 -14.56
C VAL A 84 -4.89 -18.63 -14.26
N LEU A 85 -4.23 -19.16 -15.28
CA LEU A 85 -3.36 -20.34 -15.16
C LEU A 85 -2.07 -20.06 -14.39
N LEU A 86 -1.56 -18.83 -14.45
CA LEU A 86 -0.31 -18.41 -13.81
C LEU A 86 -0.49 -17.90 -12.36
N THR A 87 -1.72 -17.57 -11.93
CA THR A 87 -2.00 -16.93 -10.66
C THR A 87 -2.67 -17.85 -9.62
N THR A 88 -3.19 -17.24 -8.55
CA THR A 88 -3.89 -17.90 -7.45
C THR A 88 -5.15 -18.67 -7.84
N GLN A 89 -5.72 -18.45 -9.03
CA GLN A 89 -6.88 -19.17 -9.54
C GLN A 89 -6.54 -20.56 -10.11
N ARG A 90 -5.27 -20.94 -10.09
CA ARG A 90 -4.76 -22.25 -10.52
C ARG A 90 -5.51 -23.42 -9.84
N ASN A 91 -5.84 -23.28 -8.56
CA ASN A 91 -6.59 -24.30 -7.82
C ASN A 91 -8.02 -24.48 -8.35
N GLU A 92 -8.66 -23.42 -8.82
CA GLU A 92 -9.99 -23.50 -9.42
C GLU A 92 -9.96 -24.27 -10.74
N VAL A 93 -8.92 -24.05 -11.55
CA VAL A 93 -8.69 -24.81 -12.79
C VAL A 93 -8.49 -26.29 -12.50
N GLN A 94 -7.67 -26.65 -11.51
CA GLN A 94 -7.45 -28.04 -11.08
C GLN A 94 -8.74 -28.73 -10.69
N LEU A 95 -9.61 -28.08 -9.91
CA LEU A 95 -10.89 -28.60 -9.48
C LEU A 95 -11.85 -28.81 -10.67
N LYS A 96 -11.92 -27.84 -11.59
CA LYS A 96 -12.76 -27.97 -12.80
C LYS A 96 -12.30 -29.12 -13.69
N VAL A 97 -10.99 -29.27 -13.87
CA VAL A 97 -10.43 -30.39 -14.65
C VAL A 97 -10.72 -31.70 -13.95
N GLN A 98 -10.55 -31.81 -12.64
CA GLN A 98 -10.85 -33.01 -11.86
C GLN A 98 -12.32 -33.42 -12.03
N GLU A 99 -13.24 -32.46 -11.91
CA GLU A 99 -14.67 -32.70 -12.06
C GLU A 99 -15.03 -33.17 -13.48
N LEU A 100 -14.46 -32.51 -14.50
CA LEU A 100 -14.70 -32.86 -15.89
C LEU A 100 -14.17 -34.26 -16.23
N VAL A 101 -12.96 -34.59 -15.79
CA VAL A 101 -12.34 -35.91 -15.95
C VAL A 101 -13.19 -36.97 -15.24
N GLN A 102 -13.61 -36.72 -13.99
CA GLN A 102 -14.42 -37.67 -13.23
C GLN A 102 -15.77 -37.92 -13.90
N ASN A 103 -16.46 -36.87 -14.36
CA ASN A 103 -17.75 -37.00 -15.05
C ASN A 103 -17.61 -37.81 -16.35
N THR A 104 -16.61 -37.52 -17.16
CA THR A 104 -16.35 -38.26 -18.41
C THR A 104 -16.01 -39.74 -18.15
N LEU A 105 -15.19 -40.02 -17.13
CA LEU A 105 -14.89 -41.41 -16.75
C LEU A 105 -16.08 -42.15 -16.19
N ASN A 106 -16.99 -41.46 -15.50
CA ASN A 106 -18.25 -42.03 -15.04
C ASN A 106 -19.18 -42.34 -16.21
N ASP A 107 -19.28 -41.46 -17.20
CA ASP A 107 -20.09 -41.68 -18.42
C ASP A 107 -19.59 -42.89 -19.22
N TYR A 108 -18.28 -43.14 -19.20
CA TYR A 108 -17.70 -44.34 -19.81
C TYR A 108 -17.85 -45.61 -18.95
N GLY A 109 -18.32 -45.48 -17.71
CA GLY A 109 -18.41 -46.61 -16.77
C GLY A 109 -17.04 -47.19 -16.45
N ALA A 110 -16.02 -46.35 -16.32
CA ALA A 110 -14.61 -46.75 -16.21
C ALA A 110 -14.24 -47.44 -14.89
N GLY A 111 -15.08 -47.32 -13.87
CA GLY A 111 -14.79 -47.85 -12.52
C GLY A 111 -13.56 -47.20 -11.88
N ILE A 112 -13.25 -45.94 -12.26
CA ILE A 112 -12.08 -45.16 -11.83
C ILE A 112 -12.55 -43.94 -11.06
N GLU A 113 -11.86 -43.66 -9.97
CA GLU A 113 -12.05 -42.46 -9.17
C GLU A 113 -10.79 -41.58 -9.23
N VAL A 114 -10.96 -40.32 -9.66
CA VAL A 114 -9.90 -39.33 -9.70
C VAL A 114 -9.80 -38.64 -8.35
N LEU A 115 -8.67 -38.76 -7.69
CA LEU A 115 -8.45 -38.21 -6.37
C LEU A 115 -8.01 -36.74 -6.45
N GLU A 116 -7.08 -36.46 -7.35
CA GLU A 116 -6.51 -35.14 -7.50
C GLU A 116 -5.92 -34.91 -8.89
N VAL A 117 -6.09 -33.73 -9.42
CA VAL A 117 -5.38 -33.24 -10.60
C VAL A 117 -4.47 -32.10 -10.17
N GLN A 118 -3.18 -32.25 -10.36
CA GLN A 118 -2.18 -31.26 -9.95
C GLN A 118 -1.41 -30.73 -11.15
N LEU A 119 -1.49 -29.42 -11.38
CA LEU A 119 -0.65 -28.71 -12.35
C LEU A 119 0.78 -28.61 -11.80
N GLN A 120 1.78 -29.10 -12.56
CA GLN A 120 3.20 -29.03 -12.17
C GLN A 120 3.84 -27.75 -12.67
N SER A 121 3.87 -27.55 -13.99
CA SER A 121 4.34 -26.31 -14.61
C SER A 121 3.32 -25.78 -15.60
N VAL A 122 3.30 -24.48 -15.76
CA VAL A 122 2.57 -23.75 -16.79
C VAL A 122 3.49 -22.65 -17.26
N ASP A 123 4.13 -22.84 -18.38
CA ASP A 123 5.15 -21.94 -18.89
C ASP A 123 4.88 -21.58 -20.36
N PRO A 124 5.29 -20.41 -20.83
CA PRO A 124 5.30 -20.14 -22.27
C PRO A 124 6.34 -21.02 -22.97
N PRO A 125 6.12 -21.40 -24.24
CA PRO A 125 7.11 -22.15 -25.01
C PRO A 125 8.48 -21.46 -25.01
N LYS A 126 9.57 -22.23 -24.87
CA LYS A 126 10.95 -21.73 -24.75
C LYS A 126 11.33 -20.63 -25.76
N PRO A 127 10.91 -20.68 -27.05
CA PRO A 127 11.29 -19.64 -28.03
C PRO A 127 10.71 -18.26 -27.76
N VAL A 128 9.64 -18.15 -26.95
CA VAL A 128 8.93 -16.89 -26.67
C VAL A 128 9.02 -16.45 -25.21
N GLU A 129 9.70 -17.20 -24.36
CA GLU A 129 9.83 -16.97 -22.94
C GLU A 129 10.38 -15.56 -22.61
N ASP A 130 11.43 -15.13 -23.31
CA ASP A 130 12.05 -13.81 -23.11
C ASP A 130 11.09 -12.67 -23.48
N ALA A 131 10.41 -12.79 -24.64
CA ALA A 131 9.42 -11.80 -25.06
C ALA A 131 8.24 -11.72 -24.07
N PHE A 132 7.86 -12.84 -23.49
CA PHE A 132 6.81 -12.91 -22.47
C PHE A 132 7.22 -12.20 -21.18
N ARG A 133 8.47 -12.38 -20.73
CA ARG A 133 9.03 -11.67 -19.58
C ARG A 133 9.05 -10.17 -19.81
N ASP A 134 9.42 -9.71 -21.00
CA ASP A 134 9.43 -8.29 -21.34
C ASP A 134 8.03 -7.68 -21.26
N VAL A 135 7.00 -8.39 -21.76
CA VAL A 135 5.61 -7.94 -21.65
C VAL A 135 5.15 -7.87 -20.19
N GLN A 136 5.50 -8.87 -19.36
CA GLN A 136 5.17 -8.85 -17.93
C GLN A 136 5.90 -7.72 -17.20
N ALA A 137 7.17 -7.49 -17.50
CA ALA A 137 7.92 -6.36 -16.95
C ALA A 137 7.29 -5.02 -17.34
N ALA A 138 6.92 -4.85 -18.60
CA ALA A 138 6.26 -3.61 -19.07
C ALA A 138 4.90 -3.38 -18.40
N ARG A 139 4.11 -4.43 -18.16
CA ARG A 139 2.85 -4.32 -17.41
C ARG A 139 3.08 -3.94 -15.95
N ALA A 140 4.05 -4.57 -15.29
CA ALA A 140 4.41 -4.22 -13.92
C ALA A 140 4.92 -2.77 -13.81
N ASP A 141 5.71 -2.30 -14.78
CA ASP A 141 6.15 -0.91 -14.85
C ASP A 141 4.98 0.06 -15.07
N GLN A 142 4.03 -0.28 -15.93
CA GLN A 142 2.82 0.51 -16.13
C GLN A 142 2.02 0.65 -14.83
N GLU A 143 1.78 -0.46 -14.12
CA GLU A 143 1.08 -0.43 -12.84
C GLU A 143 1.84 0.38 -11.79
N ARG A 144 3.17 0.22 -11.72
CA ARG A 144 4.01 0.98 -10.80
C ARG A 144 3.90 2.48 -11.05
N LEU A 145 4.05 2.91 -12.31
CA LEU A 145 3.95 4.33 -12.69
C LEU A 145 2.55 4.90 -12.40
N ARG A 146 1.52 4.10 -12.64
CA ARG A 146 0.14 4.50 -12.32
C ARG A 146 -0.05 4.67 -10.80
N ASN A 147 0.40 3.71 -10.01
CA ASN A 147 0.30 3.76 -8.55
C ASN A 147 1.12 4.91 -7.97
N GLU A 148 2.31 5.19 -8.51
CA GLU A 148 3.13 6.36 -8.13
C GLU A 148 2.40 7.67 -8.45
N ALA A 149 1.80 7.79 -9.63
CA ALA A 149 1.05 8.97 -10.02
C ALA A 149 -0.22 9.18 -9.16
N GLU A 150 -0.95 8.12 -8.85
CA GLU A 150 -2.10 8.16 -7.96
C GLU A 150 -1.69 8.54 -6.52
N ALA A 151 -0.61 7.96 -6.01
CA ALA A 151 -0.08 8.31 -4.69
C ALA A 151 0.37 9.78 -4.62
N TYR A 152 1.01 10.26 -5.68
CA TYR A 152 1.40 11.67 -5.80
C TYR A 152 0.18 12.59 -5.80
N ALA A 153 -0.82 12.30 -6.63
CA ALA A 153 -2.06 13.08 -6.69
C ALA A 153 -2.80 13.09 -5.34
N ASN A 154 -2.90 11.93 -4.68
CA ASN A 154 -3.54 11.78 -3.38
C ASN A 154 -2.77 12.47 -2.24
N THR A 155 -1.51 12.81 -2.42
CA THR A 155 -0.70 13.51 -1.43
C THR A 155 -0.70 15.02 -1.68
N VAL A 156 -0.44 15.45 -2.92
CA VAL A 156 -0.25 16.86 -3.25
C VAL A 156 -1.55 17.65 -3.21
N VAL A 157 -2.63 17.11 -3.77
CA VAL A 157 -3.90 17.82 -3.83
C VAL A 157 -4.51 18.06 -2.44
N PRO A 158 -4.63 17.07 -1.53
CA PRO A 158 -5.14 17.32 -0.19
C PRO A 158 -4.24 18.24 0.63
N ARG A 159 -2.91 18.11 0.47
CA ARG A 159 -1.94 18.99 1.14
C ARG A 159 -2.14 20.44 0.73
N ALA A 160 -2.22 20.72 -0.57
CA ALA A 160 -2.41 22.09 -1.07
C ALA A 160 -3.76 22.68 -0.61
N ARG A 161 -4.81 21.86 -0.56
CA ARG A 161 -6.10 22.28 0.00
C ARG A 161 -6.00 22.60 1.49
N GLY A 162 -5.36 21.73 2.27
CA GLY A 162 -5.15 21.95 3.69
C GLY A 162 -4.34 23.20 3.99
N GLU A 163 -3.28 23.49 3.21
CA GLU A 163 -2.49 24.73 3.33
C GLU A 163 -3.32 25.96 2.98
N ALA A 164 -4.15 25.90 1.93
CA ALA A 164 -5.05 26.99 1.56
C ALA A 164 -6.08 27.27 2.65
N ASP A 165 -6.72 26.23 3.19
CA ASP A 165 -7.70 26.34 4.28
C ASP A 165 -7.04 26.88 5.55
N GLN A 166 -5.82 26.47 5.87
CA GLN A 166 -5.07 27.00 7.01
C GLN A 166 -4.80 28.50 6.87
N ILE A 167 -4.40 28.94 5.68
CA ILE A 167 -4.17 30.37 5.41
C ILE A 167 -5.47 31.17 5.56
N LEU A 168 -6.58 30.65 5.01
CA LEU A 168 -7.90 31.31 5.13
C LEU A 168 -8.35 31.42 6.59
N GLN A 169 -8.26 30.34 7.35
CA GLN A 169 -8.65 30.33 8.76
C GLN A 169 -7.75 31.22 9.62
N ALA A 170 -6.45 31.25 9.33
CA ALA A 170 -5.53 32.17 10.01
C ALA A 170 -5.85 33.65 9.71
N ALA A 171 -6.20 33.97 8.48
CA ALA A 171 -6.61 35.33 8.09
C ALA A 171 -7.94 35.75 8.73
N GLU A 172 -8.92 34.85 8.78
CA GLU A 172 -10.19 35.09 9.46
C GLU A 172 -10.00 35.30 10.96
N ALA A 173 -9.23 34.42 11.62
CA ALA A 173 -8.90 34.57 13.04
C ALA A 173 -8.17 35.89 13.34
N TYR A 174 -7.21 36.29 12.48
CA TYR A 174 -6.53 37.56 12.63
C TYR A 174 -7.46 38.76 12.48
N LYS A 175 -8.38 38.70 11.50
CA LYS A 175 -9.41 39.74 11.31
C LYS A 175 -10.31 39.86 12.56
N GLU A 176 -10.83 38.74 13.06
CA GLU A 176 -11.67 38.73 14.26
C GLU A 176 -10.93 39.24 15.49
N GLN A 177 -9.68 38.80 15.68
CA GLN A 177 -8.82 39.28 16.76
C GLN A 177 -8.61 40.80 16.68
N THR A 178 -8.31 41.31 15.49
CA THR A 178 -8.05 42.76 15.30
C THR A 178 -9.30 43.58 15.56
N VAL A 179 -10.48 43.14 15.09
CA VAL A 179 -11.76 43.78 15.34
C VAL A 179 -12.09 43.76 16.83
N ALA A 180 -11.98 42.58 17.47
CA ALA A 180 -12.27 42.44 18.90
C ALA A 180 -11.31 43.29 19.78
N GLN A 181 -10.04 43.37 19.43
CA GLN A 181 -9.07 44.24 20.09
C GLN A 181 -9.43 45.70 19.95
N ALA A 182 -9.77 46.15 18.73
CA ALA A 182 -10.16 47.53 18.47
C ALA A 182 -11.43 47.91 19.23
N GLN A 183 -12.40 47.02 19.26
CA GLN A 183 -13.65 47.17 20.00
C GLN A 183 -13.40 47.25 21.49
N GLY A 184 -12.60 46.31 22.03
CA GLY A 184 -12.25 46.30 23.45
C GLY A 184 -11.46 47.58 23.88
N GLN A 185 -10.59 48.10 23.01
CA GLN A 185 -9.91 49.38 23.25
C GLN A 185 -10.89 50.57 23.27
N ALA A 186 -11.85 50.59 22.33
CA ALA A 186 -12.87 51.64 22.27
C ALA A 186 -13.77 51.58 23.50
N ASP A 187 -14.23 50.42 23.89
CA ASP A 187 -15.08 50.24 25.07
C ASP A 187 -14.37 50.62 26.37
N ARG A 188 -13.08 50.23 26.48
CA ARG A 188 -12.22 50.65 27.60
C ARG A 188 -12.07 52.17 27.64
N PHE A 189 -11.82 52.80 26.48
CA PHE A 189 -11.73 54.25 26.41
C PHE A 189 -13.02 54.95 26.83
N LEU A 190 -14.16 54.47 26.37
CA LEU A 190 -15.47 55.00 26.75
C LEU A 190 -15.75 54.84 28.24
N ALA A 191 -15.43 53.70 28.84
CA ALA A 191 -15.54 53.49 30.28
C ALA A 191 -14.70 54.49 31.08
N ILE A 192 -13.41 54.63 30.71
CA ILE A 192 -12.51 55.58 31.35
C ILE A 192 -13.00 57.02 31.15
N TYR A 193 -13.48 57.36 29.96
CA TYR A 193 -14.00 58.69 29.64
C TYR A 193 -15.26 59.04 30.48
N ASN A 194 -16.15 58.09 30.70
CA ASN A 194 -17.33 58.29 31.53
C ASN A 194 -16.96 58.51 33.00
N GLU A 195 -16.01 57.74 33.55
CA GLU A 195 -15.44 57.95 34.88
C GLU A 195 -14.74 59.32 34.98
N TYR A 196 -13.96 59.70 33.95
CA TYR A 196 -13.31 61.01 33.91
C TYR A 196 -14.29 62.18 33.99
N LYS A 197 -15.45 62.07 33.34
CA LYS A 197 -16.49 63.14 33.43
C LYS A 197 -16.96 63.36 34.85
N SER A 198 -17.05 62.27 35.67
CA SER A 198 -17.54 62.33 37.02
C SER A 198 -16.47 62.82 38.03
N ALA A 199 -15.18 62.49 37.83
CA ALA A 199 -14.11 62.79 38.80
C ALA A 199 -12.77 63.06 38.08
N LYS A 200 -12.62 64.22 37.48
CA LYS A 200 -11.50 64.60 36.58
C LYS A 200 -10.13 64.49 37.20
N ASP A 201 -9.94 65.00 38.41
CA ASP A 201 -8.62 65.05 39.05
C ASP A 201 -8.15 63.69 39.58
N ILE A 202 -9.06 62.91 40.12
CA ILE A 202 -8.77 61.57 40.62
C ILE A 202 -8.43 60.63 39.47
N THR A 203 -9.21 60.65 38.41
CA THR A 203 -9.00 59.78 37.25
C THR A 203 -7.68 60.09 36.52
N ARG A 204 -7.31 61.39 36.40
CA ARG A 204 -6.03 61.79 35.81
C ARG A 204 -4.85 61.27 36.65
N LYS A 205 -4.94 61.37 37.96
CA LYS A 205 -3.88 60.91 38.85
C LYS A 205 -3.71 59.40 38.81
N ARG A 206 -4.81 58.66 38.74
CA ARG A 206 -4.83 57.20 38.62
C ARG A 206 -4.18 56.75 37.29
N ILE A 207 -4.60 57.29 36.14
CA ILE A 207 -4.04 56.95 34.81
C ILE A 207 -2.53 57.27 34.79
N TYR A 208 -2.11 58.41 35.36
CA TYR A 208 -0.71 58.74 35.43
C TYR A 208 0.09 57.69 36.23
N LEU A 209 -0.41 57.27 37.40
CA LEU A 209 0.26 56.29 38.25
C LEU A 209 0.31 54.91 37.55
N GLU A 210 -0.78 54.47 36.92
CA GLU A 210 -0.85 53.19 36.15
C GLU A 210 0.13 53.22 34.97
N THR A 211 0.21 54.33 34.24
CA THR A 211 1.17 54.48 33.12
C THR A 211 2.62 54.44 33.63
N MET A 212 2.92 55.17 34.71
CA MET A 212 4.24 55.15 35.31
C MET A 212 4.62 53.80 35.89
N GLU A 213 3.68 53.06 36.48
CA GLU A 213 3.90 51.70 36.93
C GLU A 213 4.23 50.77 35.75
N GLY A 214 3.47 50.86 34.65
CA GLY A 214 3.72 50.11 33.41
C GLY A 214 5.09 50.38 32.82
N VAL A 215 5.50 51.66 32.71
CA VAL A 215 6.82 52.04 32.21
C VAL A 215 7.93 51.56 33.14
N LEU A 216 7.73 51.75 34.45
CA LEU A 216 8.72 51.36 35.46
C LEU A 216 8.82 49.82 35.63
N SER A 217 7.76 49.05 35.38
CA SER A 217 7.81 47.59 35.49
C SER A 217 8.71 46.92 34.47
N GLY A 218 8.81 47.50 33.24
CA GLY A 218 9.65 46.99 32.14
C GLY A 218 11.14 47.42 32.22
N MET A 219 11.52 48.27 33.18
CA MET A 219 12.88 48.78 33.28
C MET A 219 13.67 48.05 34.38
N ASN A 220 14.93 47.73 34.09
CA ASN A 220 15.88 47.28 35.12
C ASN A 220 16.20 48.46 36.08
N LYS A 221 15.78 48.34 37.33
CA LYS A 221 15.89 49.41 38.34
C LYS A 221 17.06 49.11 39.26
N ILE A 222 17.93 50.10 39.45
CA ILE A 222 18.97 50.09 40.47
C ILE A 222 18.61 51.21 41.47
N VAL A 223 18.25 50.82 42.68
CA VAL A 223 18.00 51.79 43.76
C VAL A 223 19.31 51.98 44.51
N VAL A 224 19.83 53.17 44.48
CA VAL A 224 21.03 53.54 45.20
C VAL A 224 20.63 54.33 46.47
N ASP A 225 20.94 53.80 47.64
CA ASP A 225 20.75 54.54 48.90
C ASP A 225 21.85 55.54 49.12
N PRO A 226 21.54 56.81 49.10
CA PRO A 226 22.57 57.87 49.24
C PRO A 226 23.19 57.97 50.64
N LYS A 227 22.67 57.25 51.66
CA LYS A 227 23.13 57.24 53.01
C LYS A 227 24.07 56.12 53.42
N ALA A 228 24.32 55.16 52.53
CA ALA A 228 25.31 54.11 52.75
C ALA A 228 26.68 54.68 52.38
N GLY A 229 27.36 55.31 53.37
CA GLY A 229 28.65 55.95 53.23
C GLY A 229 29.72 54.97 52.75
N GLY A 230 30.23 55.20 51.56
CA GLY A 230 31.32 54.44 50.98
C GLY A 230 31.21 54.41 49.45
N SER A 231 32.21 54.95 48.78
CA SER A 231 32.49 54.92 47.34
C SER A 231 31.29 54.50 46.45
N GLY A 232 30.67 55.47 45.76
CA GLY A 232 29.46 55.27 44.96
C GLY A 232 29.58 54.10 43.98
N PRO A 233 28.44 53.49 43.61
CA PRO A 233 28.45 52.38 42.70
C PRO A 233 29.06 52.80 41.37
N VAL A 234 30.14 52.15 40.98
CA VAL A 234 30.68 52.24 39.63
C VAL A 234 29.71 51.55 38.68
N PRO A 235 29.14 52.24 37.69
CA PRO A 235 28.28 51.65 36.72
C PRO A 235 29.05 50.58 35.91
N TYR A 236 28.89 49.32 36.25
CA TYR A 236 29.43 48.20 35.50
C TYR A 236 28.52 47.95 34.30
N LEU A 237 28.91 48.39 33.12
CA LEU A 237 28.28 48.00 31.86
C LEU A 237 29.01 46.77 31.33
N PRO A 238 28.38 45.57 31.34
CA PRO A 238 29.01 44.42 30.73
C PRO A 238 29.02 44.59 29.20
N LEU A 239 30.19 44.83 28.64
CA LEU A 239 30.43 45.03 27.20
C LEU A 239 30.02 43.87 26.31
N ASN A 240 29.84 42.69 26.89
CA ASN A 240 29.33 41.48 26.18
C ASN A 240 27.83 41.53 25.82
N GLN A 241 27.06 42.48 26.40
CA GLN A 241 25.65 42.70 26.02
C GLN A 241 25.48 43.76 24.90
N LEU A 242 26.55 44.42 24.52
CA LEU A 242 26.56 45.41 23.43
C LEU A 242 27.07 44.86 22.09
N ALA A 243 27.50 43.60 22.03
CA ALA A 243 27.83 42.97 20.77
C ALA A 243 26.54 42.57 20.04
N PRO A 244 26.27 43.06 18.80
CA PRO A 244 25.14 42.62 18.03
C PRO A 244 25.27 41.13 17.77
N GLY A 245 24.22 40.38 18.09
CA GLY A 245 24.13 38.93 18.14
C GLY A 245 24.87 38.18 17.03
N ALA A 246 25.85 37.38 17.42
CA ALA A 246 26.37 36.32 16.61
C ALA A 246 25.28 35.21 16.56
N SER A 247 24.60 35.11 15.44
CA SER A 247 23.66 34.06 15.08
C SER A 247 24.33 32.71 15.26
N GLN A 248 23.89 31.92 16.25
CA GLN A 248 24.19 30.48 16.32
C GLN A 248 23.51 29.77 15.14
N LYS A 249 24.32 29.44 14.14
CA LYS A 249 23.98 28.51 13.10
C LYS A 249 23.88 27.13 13.74
N LYS A 250 22.65 26.65 13.95
CA LYS A 250 22.38 25.26 14.32
C LYS A 250 22.63 24.42 13.08
N GLU A 251 23.73 23.71 13.07
CA GLU A 251 23.92 22.56 12.15
C GLU A 251 22.93 21.48 12.53
N ALA A 252 22.11 21.09 11.54
CA ALA A 252 21.30 19.88 11.57
C ALA A 252 22.11 18.75 10.95
N GLN A 253 22.33 17.73 11.73
CA GLN A 253 22.57 16.36 11.24
C GLN A 253 21.23 15.66 10.97
#